data_4db52eff6f74e02d82b671ad10644c53
#
_entry.id   4db52eff6f74e02d82b671ad10644c53
#
_cell.length_a   1.000
_cell.length_b   1.000
_cell.length_c   1.000
_cell.angle_alpha   90.00
_cell.angle_beta   90.00
_cell.angle_gamma   90.00
#
_symmetry.space_group_name_H-M   'P 1'
#
loop_
_entity.id
_entity.type
_entity.pdbx_description
1 polymer ?
#
loop_
_entity_poly.entity_id
_entity_poly.type
_entity_poly.pdbx_seq_one_letter_code
_entity_poly.pdbx_strand_id
1 'polypeptide(L)'
;EKEDIKVRLSAARTRLYELQMALKEHKIPVIVLFEGWGASGKGSTISKVIKNIDPRFFKVATMSAPTEEELRKPFLYRYFREIPEAGKFTFLDSGWMDQTCRERMDKKLKGDNYSKRIDSIRRFERQLTDNGYVLLKFFMQIDRKEQEKRMGILLESKDTRWRVNEYDLWQNDHYKKCRKIFDQYMQDTNTSAAPWYIVDAGDRKWAELQVLETMISNIEVAMENSKHAVPILQNVFPLVEMPRLSEIPLDGKEVGDEAYKAELKELQAKLGSLHNRLYRKRVPVIITYEGWDAAGKGGNIKRITEALDPRGFEVHPIASPEPHEKARHYLWRFWTRLPKDGHIAIFDRTWYGRVMVERLEGFCSENDWRRAYNEINEFEKELSDWGAVIVKFWVHIDKDTQLARFNDRQSNPEKQWKITDEDWRNREKWDQYETAVDEMLQKTSTVYAPWHILESVDKKYARLKALRIVIEEIEKALK
;
A
#
# COMPACT_ATOMS: atom_id res chain seq x y z
N GLU A 1 25.79 -25.92 -28.39
CA GLU A 1 24.60 -25.54 -27.61
C GLU A 1 24.86 -25.56 -26.10
N LYS A 2 25.28 -26.72 -25.51
CA LYS A 2 25.57 -26.77 -24.05
C LYS A 2 26.79 -25.95 -23.63
N GLU A 3 27.81 -25.85 -24.46
CA GLU A 3 29.01 -25.03 -24.19
C GLU A 3 28.69 -23.53 -24.34
N ASP A 4 27.84 -23.16 -25.30
CA ASP A 4 27.36 -21.80 -25.48
C ASP A 4 26.57 -21.34 -24.25
N ILE A 5 25.63 -22.14 -23.74
CA ILE A 5 24.87 -21.84 -22.50
C ILE A 5 25.83 -21.61 -21.33
N LYS A 6 26.88 -22.38 -21.20
CA LYS A 6 27.86 -22.27 -20.11
C LYS A 6 28.65 -20.96 -20.18
N VAL A 7 29.06 -20.55 -21.37
CA VAL A 7 29.76 -19.27 -21.60
C VAL A 7 28.81 -18.09 -21.29
N ARG A 8 27.61 -18.12 -21.83
CA ARG A 8 26.58 -17.09 -21.57
C ARG A 8 26.20 -16.98 -20.08
N LEU A 9 26.06 -18.10 -19.39
CA LEU A 9 25.80 -18.11 -17.93
C LEU A 9 26.95 -17.43 -17.16
N SER A 10 28.19 -17.72 -17.50
CA SER A 10 29.33 -17.07 -16.85
C SER A 10 29.31 -15.56 -17.06
N ALA A 11 29.09 -15.11 -18.30
CA ALA A 11 29.01 -13.69 -18.64
C ALA A 11 27.81 -13.00 -17.93
N ALA A 12 26.64 -13.63 -17.93
CA ALA A 12 25.43 -13.07 -17.28
C ALA A 12 25.63 -12.95 -15.77
N ARG A 13 26.24 -13.94 -15.12
CA ARG A 13 26.53 -13.88 -13.68
C ARG A 13 27.47 -12.73 -13.33
N THR A 14 28.54 -12.56 -14.10
CA THR A 14 29.48 -11.44 -13.94
C THR A 14 28.75 -10.10 -14.13
N ARG A 15 27.92 -9.98 -15.18
CA ARG A 15 27.19 -8.75 -15.46
C ARG A 15 26.21 -8.39 -14.37
N LEU A 16 25.48 -9.35 -13.81
CA LEU A 16 24.55 -9.09 -12.69
C LEU A 16 25.31 -8.60 -11.45
N TYR A 17 26.46 -9.19 -11.15
CA TYR A 17 27.31 -8.73 -10.05
C TYR A 17 27.77 -7.27 -10.25
N GLU A 18 28.16 -6.87 -11.45
CA GLU A 18 28.50 -5.48 -11.76
C GLU A 18 27.32 -4.53 -11.63
N LEU A 19 26.13 -4.95 -12.12
CA LEU A 19 24.92 -4.13 -12.11
C LEU A 19 24.38 -3.86 -10.70
N GLN A 20 24.60 -4.72 -9.72
CA GLN A 20 24.13 -4.51 -8.37
C GLN A 20 24.67 -3.21 -7.75
N MET A 21 25.91 -2.83 -8.06
CA MET A 21 26.50 -1.57 -7.58
C MET A 21 25.84 -0.36 -8.25
N ALA A 22 25.60 -0.44 -9.56
CA ALA A 22 24.90 0.60 -10.30
C ALA A 22 23.44 0.77 -9.81
N LEU A 23 22.75 -0.32 -9.49
CA LEU A 23 21.41 -0.27 -8.90
C LEU A 23 21.38 0.50 -7.58
N LYS A 24 22.38 0.30 -6.72
CA LYS A 24 22.52 1.01 -5.47
C LYS A 24 22.74 2.51 -5.69
N GLU A 25 23.62 2.90 -6.60
CA GLU A 25 23.90 4.29 -6.96
C GLU A 25 22.67 4.98 -7.55
N HIS A 26 21.95 4.32 -8.45
CA HIS A 26 20.73 4.81 -9.09
C HIS A 26 19.49 4.68 -8.19
N LYS A 27 19.61 4.04 -7.01
CA LYS A 27 18.53 3.82 -6.05
C LYS A 27 17.30 3.11 -6.66
N ILE A 28 17.54 2.14 -7.53
CA ILE A 28 16.48 1.39 -8.21
C ILE A 28 16.14 0.13 -7.42
N PRO A 29 14.91 0.00 -6.89
CA PRO A 29 14.44 -1.22 -6.24
C PRO A 29 13.96 -2.24 -7.28
N VAL A 30 14.29 -3.53 -7.08
CA VAL A 30 13.93 -4.60 -8.00
C VAL A 30 13.12 -5.68 -7.30
N ILE A 31 11.95 -5.99 -7.84
CA ILE A 31 11.10 -7.09 -7.41
C ILE A 31 11.16 -8.18 -8.46
N VAL A 32 11.55 -9.38 -8.06
CA VAL A 32 11.62 -10.55 -8.93
C VAL A 32 10.63 -11.60 -8.44
N LEU A 33 9.52 -11.72 -9.14
CA LEU A 33 8.44 -12.65 -8.81
C LEU A 33 8.57 -13.93 -9.62
N PHE A 34 8.63 -15.06 -8.93
CA PHE A 34 8.63 -16.39 -9.53
C PHE A 34 7.29 -17.07 -9.27
N GLU A 35 6.59 -17.39 -10.34
CA GLU A 35 5.31 -18.10 -10.32
C GLU A 35 5.40 -19.35 -11.19
N GLY A 36 4.38 -20.18 -11.19
CA GLY A 36 4.28 -21.34 -12.07
C GLY A 36 4.04 -22.64 -11.32
N TRP A 37 4.39 -23.75 -12.00
CA TRP A 37 4.06 -25.09 -11.54
C TRP A 37 4.80 -25.52 -10.27
N GLY A 38 4.16 -26.33 -9.44
CA GLY A 38 4.84 -27.04 -8.38
C GLY A 38 6.01 -27.87 -8.96
N ALA A 39 7.11 -27.98 -8.25
CA ALA A 39 8.34 -28.65 -8.67
C ALA A 39 8.98 -28.10 -9.96
N SER A 40 8.57 -26.94 -10.46
CA SER A 40 9.16 -26.30 -11.65
C SER A 40 10.60 -25.80 -11.43
N GLY A 41 11.04 -25.68 -10.18
CA GLY A 41 12.39 -25.27 -9.83
C GLY A 41 12.53 -23.78 -9.47
N LYS A 42 11.45 -23.11 -9.09
CA LYS A 42 11.46 -21.71 -8.61
C LYS A 42 12.56 -21.46 -7.59
N GLY A 43 12.51 -22.14 -6.46
CA GLY A 43 13.50 -21.98 -5.38
C GLY A 43 14.93 -22.33 -5.81
N SER A 44 15.11 -23.32 -6.68
CA SER A 44 16.42 -23.68 -7.23
C SER A 44 16.99 -22.56 -8.13
N THR A 45 16.14 -21.94 -8.95
CA THR A 45 16.54 -20.83 -9.82
C THR A 45 16.87 -19.60 -8.99
N ILE A 46 16.02 -19.24 -8.02
CA ILE A 46 16.29 -18.15 -7.05
C ILE A 46 17.64 -18.37 -6.39
N SER A 47 17.88 -19.58 -5.85
CA SER A 47 19.16 -19.92 -5.17
C SER A 47 20.39 -19.72 -6.04
N LYS A 48 20.29 -19.95 -7.34
CA LYS A 48 21.41 -19.75 -8.28
C LYS A 48 21.61 -18.27 -8.62
N VAL A 49 20.52 -17.54 -8.84
CA VAL A 49 20.58 -16.11 -9.17
C VAL A 49 21.16 -15.30 -8.01
N ILE A 50 20.69 -15.51 -6.78
CA ILE A 50 21.14 -14.75 -5.60
C ILE A 50 22.62 -14.97 -5.26
N LYS A 51 23.25 -16.07 -5.70
CA LYS A 51 24.70 -16.29 -5.52
C LYS A 51 25.57 -15.22 -6.18
N ASN A 52 25.00 -14.49 -7.13
CA ASN A 52 25.70 -13.43 -7.85
C ASN A 52 25.40 -12.04 -7.27
N ILE A 53 24.71 -11.96 -6.15
CA ILE A 53 24.30 -10.71 -5.48
C ILE A 53 24.83 -10.75 -4.05
N ASP A 54 25.37 -9.64 -3.57
CA ASP A 54 25.78 -9.51 -2.17
C ASP A 54 24.55 -9.72 -1.25
N PRO A 55 24.63 -10.61 -0.25
CA PRO A 55 23.50 -10.91 0.63
C PRO A 55 22.89 -9.71 1.37
N ARG A 56 23.61 -8.63 1.49
CA ARG A 56 23.11 -7.39 2.09
C ARG A 56 22.13 -6.61 1.21
N PHE A 57 22.05 -6.95 -0.09
CA PHE A 57 21.25 -6.25 -1.08
C PHE A 57 20.04 -7.03 -1.56
N PHE A 58 19.78 -8.21 -1.04
CA PHE A 58 18.58 -8.95 -1.39
C PHE A 58 17.87 -9.56 -0.18
N LYS A 59 16.59 -9.80 -0.37
CA LYS A 59 15.75 -10.61 0.50
C LYS A 59 15.03 -11.64 -0.36
N VAL A 60 14.88 -12.84 0.16
CA VAL A 60 14.00 -13.87 -0.41
C VAL A 60 12.80 -14.05 0.50
N ALA A 61 11.60 -13.91 -0.05
CA ALA A 61 10.37 -14.12 0.67
C ALA A 61 9.59 -15.26 0.01
N THR A 62 9.31 -16.31 0.79
CA THR A 62 8.42 -17.38 0.38
C THR A 62 7.01 -17.03 0.80
N MET A 63 6.14 -16.79 -0.17
CA MET A 63 4.76 -16.41 0.09
C MET A 63 3.88 -17.67 0.20
N SER A 64 4.00 -18.34 1.34
CA SER A 64 3.12 -19.48 1.69
C SER A 64 1.65 -19.04 1.80
N ALA A 65 0.76 -20.00 2.12
CA ALA A 65 -0.64 -19.67 2.39
C ALA A 65 -0.76 -18.53 3.40
N PRO A 66 -1.73 -17.59 3.21
CA PRO A 66 -1.92 -16.48 4.14
C PRO A 66 -2.18 -16.96 5.56
N THR A 67 -1.60 -16.28 6.53
CA THR A 67 -1.92 -16.49 7.95
C THR A 67 -3.33 -15.99 8.25
N GLU A 68 -3.89 -16.39 9.41
CA GLU A 68 -5.20 -15.91 9.85
C GLU A 68 -5.22 -14.37 9.95
N GLU A 69 -4.15 -13.75 10.43
CA GLU A 69 -4.04 -12.30 10.51
C GLU A 69 -3.98 -11.65 9.13
N GLU A 70 -3.21 -12.21 8.20
CA GLU A 70 -3.13 -11.72 6.82
C GLU A 70 -4.46 -11.81 6.08
N LEU A 71 -5.26 -12.86 6.34
CA LEU A 71 -6.62 -13.00 5.78
C LEU A 71 -7.60 -11.93 6.29
N ARG A 72 -7.32 -11.32 7.43
CA ARG A 72 -8.11 -10.23 8.02
C ARG A 72 -7.68 -8.85 7.53
N LYS A 73 -6.71 -8.76 6.66
CA LYS A 73 -6.20 -7.52 6.05
C LYS A 73 -6.47 -7.51 4.53
N PRO A 74 -6.35 -6.35 3.86
CA PRO A 74 -6.50 -6.30 2.41
C PRO A 74 -5.57 -7.29 1.70
N PHE A 75 -6.01 -7.85 0.58
CA PHE A 75 -5.25 -8.83 -0.19
C PHE A 75 -3.80 -8.40 -0.49
N LEU A 76 -3.60 -7.14 -0.86
CA LEU A 76 -2.27 -6.63 -1.21
C LEU A 76 -1.37 -6.34 -0.01
N TYR A 77 -1.90 -6.33 1.22
CA TYR A 77 -1.14 -6.00 2.43
C TYR A 77 0.16 -6.82 2.56
N ARG A 78 0.06 -8.14 2.43
CA ARG A 78 1.20 -9.03 2.59
C ARG A 78 2.28 -8.84 1.52
N TYR A 79 1.89 -8.46 0.32
CA TYR A 79 2.79 -8.23 -0.80
C TYR A 79 3.43 -6.84 -0.75
N PHE A 80 2.65 -5.82 -0.41
CA PHE A 80 3.17 -4.47 -0.24
C PHE A 80 4.22 -4.40 0.88
N ARG A 81 4.03 -5.17 1.94
CA ARG A 81 4.98 -5.28 3.05
C ARG A 81 6.36 -5.76 2.59
N GLU A 82 6.43 -6.59 1.57
CA GLU A 82 7.67 -7.24 1.10
C GLU A 82 8.44 -6.44 0.04
N ILE A 83 7.96 -5.28 -0.40
CA ILE A 83 8.67 -4.48 -1.40
C ILE A 83 10.05 -4.05 -0.90
N PRO A 84 11.09 -4.05 -1.77
CA PRO A 84 12.45 -3.71 -1.37
C PRO A 84 12.65 -2.22 -1.16
N GLU A 85 13.69 -1.89 -0.41
CA GLU A 85 14.27 -0.56 -0.38
C GLU A 85 14.95 -0.23 -1.72
N ALA A 86 15.07 1.06 -2.01
CA ALA A 86 15.81 1.57 -3.15
C ALA A 86 17.23 0.95 -3.24
N GLY A 87 17.58 0.45 -4.39
CA GLY A 87 18.88 -0.19 -4.64
C GLY A 87 19.01 -1.64 -4.15
N LYS A 88 17.90 -2.26 -3.71
CA LYS A 88 17.87 -3.65 -3.25
C LYS A 88 16.91 -4.51 -4.05
N PHE A 89 17.04 -5.83 -3.90
CA PHE A 89 16.19 -6.84 -4.52
C PHE A 89 15.27 -7.49 -3.49
N THR A 90 14.05 -7.78 -3.89
CA THR A 90 13.22 -8.80 -3.23
C THR A 90 12.87 -9.88 -4.25
N PHE A 91 13.23 -11.12 -3.93
CA PHE A 91 12.85 -12.31 -4.67
C PHE A 91 11.63 -12.93 -3.97
N LEU A 92 10.55 -13.14 -4.72
CA LEU A 92 9.35 -13.75 -4.23
C LEU A 92 9.20 -15.16 -4.82
N ASP A 93 9.22 -16.17 -3.96
CA ASP A 93 8.84 -17.53 -4.34
C ASP A 93 7.34 -17.70 -4.15
N SER A 94 6.62 -17.62 -5.25
CA SER A 94 5.19 -17.43 -5.37
C SER A 94 4.72 -16.07 -4.85
N GLY A 95 3.54 -15.64 -5.27
CA GLY A 95 3.01 -14.34 -4.89
C GLY A 95 1.52 -14.20 -5.20
N TRP A 96 1.15 -13.07 -5.73
CA TRP A 96 -0.25 -12.71 -5.95
C TRP A 96 -0.94 -13.49 -7.08
N MET A 97 -0.18 -14.06 -8.04
CA MET A 97 -0.75 -14.99 -9.01
C MET A 97 -1.13 -16.30 -8.36
N ASP A 98 -0.24 -16.93 -7.60
CA ASP A 98 -0.50 -18.21 -6.94
C ASP A 98 -1.74 -18.14 -6.04
N GLN A 99 -1.82 -17.13 -5.18
CA GLN A 99 -2.98 -16.94 -4.31
C GLN A 99 -4.27 -16.73 -5.10
N THR A 100 -4.24 -15.85 -6.11
CA THR A 100 -5.42 -15.56 -6.94
C THR A 100 -5.91 -16.79 -7.71
N CYS A 101 -4.98 -17.54 -8.30
CA CYS A 101 -5.32 -18.73 -9.05
C CYS A 101 -5.86 -19.86 -8.15
N ARG A 102 -5.28 -20.05 -6.95
CA ARG A 102 -5.80 -21.00 -5.95
C ARG A 102 -7.23 -20.65 -5.53
N GLU A 103 -7.49 -19.40 -5.17
CA GLU A 103 -8.83 -18.95 -4.79
C GLU A 103 -9.85 -19.12 -5.93
N ARG A 104 -9.40 -18.96 -7.18
CA ARG A 104 -10.22 -19.22 -8.37
C ARG A 104 -10.52 -20.71 -8.57
N MET A 105 -9.52 -21.57 -8.38
CA MET A 105 -9.67 -23.04 -8.45
C MET A 105 -10.61 -23.56 -7.38
N ASP A 106 -10.53 -23.00 -6.17
CA ASP A 106 -11.41 -23.29 -5.04
C ASP A 106 -12.81 -22.68 -5.16
N LYS A 107 -13.10 -21.99 -6.27
CA LYS A 107 -14.36 -21.28 -6.53
C LYS A 107 -14.69 -20.17 -5.51
N LYS A 108 -13.70 -19.70 -4.75
CA LYS A 108 -13.84 -18.55 -3.83
C LYS A 108 -13.86 -17.21 -4.56
N LEU A 109 -13.24 -17.17 -5.73
CA LEU A 109 -13.10 -15.95 -6.54
C LEU A 109 -13.76 -16.14 -7.91
N LYS A 110 -14.94 -15.55 -8.13
CA LYS A 110 -15.75 -15.70 -9.34
C LYS A 110 -16.28 -14.35 -9.83
N GLY A 111 -16.59 -14.29 -11.15
CA GLY A 111 -17.27 -13.14 -11.77
C GLY A 111 -16.63 -11.82 -11.42
N ASP A 112 -17.42 -10.86 -10.98
CA ASP A 112 -16.98 -9.50 -10.64
C ASP A 112 -15.87 -9.46 -9.58
N ASN A 113 -15.84 -10.40 -8.66
CA ASN A 113 -14.78 -10.45 -7.65
C ASN A 113 -13.42 -10.80 -8.26
N TYR A 114 -13.40 -11.66 -9.28
CA TYR A 114 -12.19 -11.93 -10.04
C TYR A 114 -11.73 -10.69 -10.82
N SER A 115 -12.64 -10.00 -11.52
CA SER A 115 -12.32 -8.78 -12.26
C SER A 115 -11.77 -7.68 -11.34
N LYS A 116 -12.38 -7.47 -10.17
CA LYS A 116 -11.88 -6.53 -9.16
C LYS A 116 -10.49 -6.91 -8.64
N ARG A 117 -10.22 -8.20 -8.46
CA ARG A 117 -8.90 -8.70 -8.05
C ARG A 117 -7.85 -8.42 -9.12
N ILE A 118 -8.16 -8.63 -10.40
CA ILE A 118 -7.26 -8.33 -11.52
C ILE A 118 -6.98 -6.83 -11.62
N ASP A 119 -8.00 -5.99 -11.48
CA ASP A 119 -7.83 -4.53 -11.48
C ASP A 119 -6.98 -4.05 -10.30
N SER A 120 -7.16 -4.62 -9.13
CA SER A 120 -6.34 -4.39 -7.94
C SER A 120 -4.87 -4.73 -8.19
N ILE A 121 -4.60 -5.89 -8.79
CA ILE A 121 -3.23 -6.33 -9.14
C ILE A 121 -2.61 -5.39 -10.19
N ARG A 122 -3.34 -5.05 -11.24
CA ARG A 122 -2.84 -4.14 -12.28
C ARG A 122 -2.47 -2.76 -11.72
N ARG A 123 -3.31 -2.22 -10.83
CA ARG A 123 -3.02 -0.94 -10.15
C ARG A 123 -1.79 -1.04 -9.26
N PHE A 124 -1.68 -2.10 -8.49
CA PHE A 124 -0.52 -2.38 -7.63
C PHE A 124 0.78 -2.44 -8.42
N GLU A 125 0.82 -3.24 -9.48
CA GLU A 125 2.00 -3.38 -10.34
C GLU A 125 2.36 -2.03 -11.00
N ARG A 126 1.38 -1.31 -11.51
CA ARG A 126 1.59 0.00 -12.14
C ARG A 126 2.09 1.03 -11.12
N GLN A 127 1.50 1.14 -9.95
CA GLN A 127 1.95 2.07 -8.91
C GLN A 127 3.42 1.83 -8.54
N LEU A 128 3.84 0.59 -8.44
CA LEU A 128 5.23 0.25 -8.17
C LEU A 128 6.14 0.70 -9.33
N THR A 129 5.81 0.35 -10.55
CA THR A 129 6.63 0.71 -11.73
C THR A 129 6.65 2.22 -11.99
N ASP A 130 5.54 2.93 -11.80
CA ASP A 130 5.46 4.39 -11.87
C ASP A 130 6.34 5.08 -10.81
N ASN A 131 6.61 4.42 -9.70
CA ASN A 131 7.48 4.91 -8.64
C ASN A 131 8.92 4.35 -8.73
N GLY A 132 9.33 3.90 -9.91
CA GLY A 132 10.70 3.52 -10.22
C GLY A 132 11.09 2.09 -9.85
N TYR A 133 10.15 1.23 -9.43
CA TYR A 133 10.42 -0.18 -9.22
C TYR A 133 10.58 -0.92 -10.54
N VAL A 134 11.58 -1.77 -10.63
CA VAL A 134 11.67 -2.79 -11.67
C VAL A 134 10.90 -4.01 -11.17
N LEU A 135 9.84 -4.37 -11.86
CA LEU A 135 9.02 -5.54 -11.54
C LEU A 135 9.16 -6.58 -12.64
N LEU A 136 9.75 -7.71 -12.29
CA LEU A 136 9.99 -8.84 -13.20
C LEU A 136 9.12 -10.00 -12.77
N LYS A 137 8.25 -10.47 -13.66
CA LYS A 137 7.33 -11.59 -13.41
C LYS A 137 7.71 -12.76 -14.27
N PHE A 138 8.24 -13.81 -13.64
CA PHE A 138 8.64 -15.06 -14.30
C PHE A 138 7.62 -16.15 -14.04
N PHE A 139 7.14 -16.79 -15.11
CA PHE A 139 6.33 -18.00 -15.03
C PHE A 139 7.18 -19.20 -15.41
N MET A 140 7.46 -20.08 -14.44
CA MET A 140 8.29 -21.25 -14.61
C MET A 140 7.47 -22.40 -15.21
N GLN A 141 7.60 -22.59 -16.52
CA GLN A 141 6.84 -23.56 -17.30
C GLN A 141 7.56 -24.90 -17.39
N ILE A 142 6.85 -25.95 -16.99
CA ILE A 142 7.20 -27.36 -17.25
C ILE A 142 5.95 -28.11 -17.71
N ASP A 143 6.12 -29.20 -18.45
CA ASP A 143 5.00 -30.04 -18.82
C ASP A 143 4.57 -30.99 -17.69
N ARG A 144 3.42 -31.65 -17.86
CA ARG A 144 2.87 -32.55 -16.86
C ARG A 144 3.79 -33.69 -16.50
N LYS A 145 4.47 -34.30 -17.50
CA LYS A 145 5.33 -35.44 -17.29
C LYS A 145 6.61 -35.06 -16.52
N GLU A 146 7.18 -33.92 -16.86
CA GLU A 146 8.35 -33.42 -16.14
C GLU A 146 7.98 -33.01 -14.71
N GLN A 147 6.80 -32.44 -14.49
CA GLN A 147 6.30 -32.16 -13.14
C GLN A 147 6.17 -33.41 -12.31
N GLU A 148 5.47 -34.43 -12.85
CA GLU A 148 5.28 -35.73 -12.19
C GLU A 148 6.63 -36.41 -11.84
N LYS A 149 7.57 -36.44 -12.80
CA LYS A 149 8.91 -36.96 -12.60
C LYS A 149 9.65 -36.26 -11.47
N ARG A 150 9.65 -34.93 -11.46
CA ARG A 150 10.34 -34.13 -10.43
C ARG A 150 9.73 -34.30 -9.05
N MET A 151 8.41 -34.35 -8.95
CA MET A 151 7.72 -34.64 -7.70
C MET A 151 8.05 -36.05 -7.19
N GLY A 152 8.08 -37.05 -8.08
CA GLY A 152 8.50 -38.41 -7.74
C GLY A 152 9.89 -38.46 -7.09
N ILE A 153 10.86 -37.83 -7.72
CA ILE A 153 12.25 -37.74 -7.19
C ILE A 153 12.25 -37.05 -5.80
N LEU A 154 11.50 -35.97 -5.61
CA LEU A 154 11.43 -35.28 -4.33
C LEU A 154 10.77 -36.11 -3.23
N LEU A 155 9.77 -36.94 -3.57
CA LEU A 155 9.05 -37.77 -2.63
C LEU A 155 9.86 -38.99 -2.15
N GLU A 156 10.81 -39.50 -2.96
CA GLU A 156 11.67 -40.62 -2.63
C GLU A 156 12.58 -40.34 -1.42
N SER A 157 13.07 -39.08 -1.28
CA SER A 157 13.98 -38.73 -0.18
C SER A 157 13.23 -38.13 1.02
N LYS A 158 13.59 -38.60 2.22
CA LYS A 158 13.09 -38.03 3.49
C LYS A 158 13.43 -36.51 3.64
N ASP A 159 14.54 -36.09 3.05
CA ASP A 159 15.03 -34.70 3.17
C ASP A 159 14.31 -33.73 2.24
N THR A 160 13.64 -34.23 1.19
CA THR A 160 13.03 -33.39 0.16
C THR A 160 11.51 -33.57 0.01
N ARG A 161 10.93 -34.66 0.55
CA ARG A 161 9.48 -34.96 0.38
C ARG A 161 8.57 -33.86 0.88
N TRP A 162 8.98 -33.09 1.88
CA TRP A 162 8.23 -31.97 2.43
C TRP A 162 8.04 -30.80 1.43
N ARG A 163 8.81 -30.81 0.32
CA ARG A 163 8.70 -29.79 -0.74
C ARG A 163 7.55 -30.05 -1.70
N VAL A 164 6.93 -31.20 -1.63
CA VAL A 164 5.76 -31.57 -2.43
C VAL A 164 4.56 -31.60 -1.50
N ASN A 165 3.62 -30.72 -1.72
CA ASN A 165 2.38 -30.65 -0.94
C ASN A 165 1.20 -31.24 -1.72
N GLU A 166 0.05 -31.39 -1.04
CA GLU A 166 -1.16 -31.93 -1.66
C GLU A 166 -1.65 -31.14 -2.86
N TYR A 167 -1.43 -29.81 -2.83
CA TYR A 167 -1.81 -28.96 -3.93
C TYR A 167 -0.95 -29.20 -5.18
N ASP A 168 0.34 -29.47 -5.02
CA ASP A 168 1.22 -29.80 -6.16
C ASP A 168 0.77 -31.10 -6.85
N LEU A 169 0.39 -32.10 -6.08
CA LEU A 169 -0.16 -33.36 -6.59
C LEU A 169 -1.50 -33.13 -7.30
N TRP A 170 -2.40 -32.41 -6.65
CA TRP A 170 -3.68 -32.02 -7.24
C TRP A 170 -3.52 -31.26 -8.54
N GLN A 171 -2.55 -30.33 -8.59
CA GLN A 171 -2.22 -29.54 -9.77
C GLN A 171 -1.79 -30.40 -10.95
N ASN A 172 -1.00 -31.45 -10.71
CA ASN A 172 -0.60 -32.41 -11.75
C ASN A 172 -1.78 -33.21 -12.27
N ASP A 173 -2.63 -33.70 -11.37
CA ASP A 173 -3.84 -34.44 -11.75
C ASP A 173 -4.81 -33.58 -12.57
N HIS A 174 -4.86 -32.30 -12.28
CA HIS A 174 -5.74 -31.32 -12.96
C HIS A 174 -4.98 -30.38 -13.89
N TYR A 175 -3.86 -30.82 -14.44
CA TYR A 175 -2.93 -29.98 -15.20
C TYR A 175 -3.60 -29.11 -16.28
N LYS A 176 -4.49 -29.68 -17.10
CA LYS A 176 -5.19 -28.91 -18.15
C LYS A 176 -6.07 -27.80 -17.59
N LYS A 177 -6.73 -28.05 -16.47
CA LYS A 177 -7.57 -27.04 -15.80
C LYS A 177 -6.70 -25.92 -15.22
N CYS A 178 -5.63 -26.28 -14.54
CA CYS A 178 -4.68 -25.31 -13.97
C CYS A 178 -4.05 -24.47 -15.06
N ARG A 179 -3.60 -25.06 -16.15
CA ARG A 179 -3.02 -24.36 -17.28
C ARG A 179 -3.99 -23.31 -17.86
N LYS A 180 -5.25 -23.66 -18.06
CA LYS A 180 -6.25 -22.72 -18.55
C LYS A 180 -6.43 -21.51 -17.63
N ILE A 181 -6.40 -21.72 -16.31
CA ILE A 181 -6.50 -20.65 -15.32
C ILE A 181 -5.24 -19.78 -15.30
N PHE A 182 -4.05 -20.38 -15.39
CA PHE A 182 -2.80 -19.66 -15.46
C PHE A 182 -2.68 -18.81 -16.74
N ASP A 183 -3.01 -19.41 -17.88
CA ASP A 183 -2.99 -18.68 -19.17
C ASP A 183 -3.93 -17.48 -19.15
N GLN A 184 -5.16 -17.66 -18.64
CA GLN A 184 -6.11 -16.55 -18.49
C GLN A 184 -5.60 -15.46 -17.55
N TYR A 185 -5.07 -15.85 -16.39
CA TYR A 185 -4.52 -14.88 -15.44
C TYR A 185 -3.37 -14.08 -16.04
N MET A 186 -2.44 -14.74 -16.73
CA MET A 186 -1.31 -14.07 -17.39
C MET A 186 -1.79 -13.11 -18.48
N GLN A 187 -2.78 -13.51 -19.30
CA GLN A 187 -3.39 -12.61 -20.28
C GLN A 187 -3.99 -11.37 -19.63
N ASP A 188 -4.72 -11.58 -18.53
CA ASP A 188 -5.42 -10.49 -17.83
C ASP A 188 -4.45 -9.53 -17.12
N THR A 189 -3.24 -9.98 -16.78
CA THR A 189 -2.25 -9.18 -16.03
C THR A 189 -0.98 -8.87 -16.82
N ASN A 190 -0.92 -9.20 -18.11
CA ASN A 190 0.22 -8.88 -18.96
C ASN A 190 0.12 -7.43 -19.43
N THR A 191 0.89 -6.55 -18.82
CA THR A 191 0.91 -5.12 -19.14
C THR A 191 2.28 -4.70 -19.64
N SER A 192 2.36 -3.59 -20.37
CA SER A 192 3.64 -3.04 -20.85
C SER A 192 4.58 -2.65 -19.71
N ALA A 193 4.03 -2.20 -18.59
CA ALA A 193 4.80 -1.81 -17.41
C ALA A 193 5.36 -3.03 -16.64
N ALA A 194 4.63 -4.14 -16.64
CA ALA A 194 5.00 -5.38 -15.95
C ALA A 194 4.59 -6.60 -16.78
N PRO A 195 5.33 -6.91 -17.86
CA PRO A 195 5.04 -8.06 -18.70
C PRO A 195 5.38 -9.38 -18.01
N TRP A 196 4.75 -10.46 -18.45
CA TRP A 196 5.11 -11.82 -18.08
C TRP A 196 6.23 -12.36 -18.94
N TYR A 197 7.21 -13.01 -18.31
CA TYR A 197 8.26 -13.77 -18.97
C TYR A 197 8.05 -15.26 -18.69
N ILE A 198 7.71 -16.00 -19.73
CA ILE A 198 7.55 -17.46 -19.64
C ILE A 198 8.92 -18.10 -19.78
N VAL A 199 9.35 -18.77 -18.72
CA VAL A 199 10.67 -19.44 -18.66
C VAL A 199 10.46 -20.92 -18.93
N ASP A 200 11.12 -21.44 -19.97
CA ASP A 200 11.23 -22.88 -20.16
C ASP A 200 12.12 -23.46 -19.04
N ALA A 201 11.46 -24.10 -18.08
CA ALA A 201 12.12 -24.68 -16.91
C ALA A 201 12.41 -26.18 -17.05
N GLY A 202 12.29 -26.73 -18.24
CA GLY A 202 12.64 -28.12 -18.53
C GLY A 202 14.14 -28.41 -18.30
N ASP A 203 15.02 -27.52 -18.73
CA ASP A 203 16.44 -27.53 -18.39
C ASP A 203 16.77 -26.43 -17.36
N ARG A 204 17.43 -26.84 -16.27
CA ARG A 204 17.73 -25.94 -15.14
C ARG A 204 18.77 -24.85 -15.46
N LYS A 205 19.73 -25.13 -16.37
CA LYS A 205 20.74 -24.15 -16.77
C LYS A 205 20.15 -23.14 -17.73
N TRP A 206 19.32 -23.64 -18.64
CA TRP A 206 18.60 -22.79 -19.57
C TRP A 206 17.63 -21.86 -18.83
N ALA A 207 16.90 -22.37 -17.85
CA ALA A 207 16.02 -21.54 -17.00
C ALA A 207 16.79 -20.44 -16.27
N GLU A 208 17.93 -20.77 -15.67
CA GLU A 208 18.78 -19.77 -15.00
C GLU A 208 19.26 -18.69 -15.98
N LEU A 209 19.68 -19.08 -17.17
CA LEU A 209 20.16 -18.14 -18.20
C LEU A 209 19.06 -17.19 -18.67
N GLN A 210 17.87 -17.72 -18.98
CA GLN A 210 16.71 -16.90 -19.38
C GLN A 210 16.38 -15.84 -18.31
N VAL A 211 16.37 -16.24 -17.05
CA VAL A 211 16.09 -15.33 -15.91
C VAL A 211 17.17 -14.27 -15.80
N LEU A 212 18.45 -14.64 -15.82
CA LEU A 212 19.56 -13.70 -15.70
C LEU A 212 19.59 -12.69 -16.84
N GLU A 213 19.48 -13.13 -18.08
CA GLU A 213 19.49 -12.23 -19.25
C GLU A 213 18.30 -11.28 -19.24
N THR A 214 17.11 -11.76 -18.85
CA THR A 214 15.92 -10.93 -18.72
C THR A 214 16.07 -9.89 -17.59
N MET A 215 16.60 -10.29 -16.44
CA MET A 215 16.90 -9.36 -15.35
C MET A 215 17.87 -8.26 -15.78
N ILE A 216 18.99 -8.65 -16.39
CA ILE A 216 20.03 -7.72 -16.83
C ILE A 216 19.46 -6.71 -17.81
N SER A 217 18.80 -7.17 -18.87
CA SER A 217 18.20 -6.29 -19.88
C SER A 217 17.21 -5.29 -19.29
N ASN A 218 16.31 -5.74 -18.42
CA ASN A 218 15.33 -4.83 -17.79
C ASN A 218 15.97 -3.85 -16.82
N ILE A 219 16.98 -4.25 -16.08
CA ILE A 219 17.71 -3.36 -15.16
C ILE A 219 18.46 -2.29 -15.95
N GLU A 220 19.12 -2.65 -17.04
CA GLU A 220 19.82 -1.69 -17.92
C GLU A 220 18.87 -0.66 -18.52
N VAL A 221 17.71 -1.11 -19.04
CA VAL A 221 16.65 -0.21 -19.53
C VAL A 221 16.12 0.71 -18.43
N ALA A 222 15.91 0.20 -17.22
CA ALA A 222 15.45 1.01 -16.10
C ALA A 222 16.46 2.09 -15.70
N MET A 223 17.75 1.80 -15.76
CA MET A 223 18.82 2.80 -15.51
C MET A 223 18.82 3.92 -16.55
N GLU A 224 18.63 3.60 -17.81
CA GLU A 224 18.51 4.58 -18.90
C GLU A 224 17.26 5.44 -18.72
N ASN A 225 16.14 4.83 -18.38
CA ASN A 225 14.85 5.49 -18.24
C ASN A 225 14.67 6.24 -16.90
N SER A 226 15.54 6.05 -15.93
CA SER A 226 15.42 6.66 -14.59
C SER A 226 15.37 8.19 -14.57
N LYS A 227 15.74 8.83 -15.67
CA LYS A 227 15.72 10.30 -15.84
C LYS A 227 14.44 10.83 -16.49
N HIS A 228 13.55 9.97 -16.95
CA HIS A 228 12.34 10.35 -17.66
C HIS A 228 11.14 10.45 -16.72
N ALA A 229 10.34 11.50 -16.89
CA ALA A 229 9.10 11.63 -16.15
C ALA A 229 8.08 10.58 -16.58
N VAL A 230 7.41 9.98 -15.61
CA VAL A 230 6.34 9.02 -15.85
C VAL A 230 5.08 9.76 -16.33
N PRO A 231 4.38 9.28 -17.36
CA PRO A 231 3.12 9.86 -17.77
C PRO A 231 2.09 9.86 -16.63
N ILE A 232 1.41 10.99 -16.45
CA ILE A 232 0.37 11.12 -15.44
C ILE A 232 -0.94 10.62 -16.04
N LEU A 233 -1.45 9.51 -15.50
CA LEU A 233 -2.74 8.98 -15.92
C LEU A 233 -3.86 9.88 -15.41
N GLN A 234 -4.77 10.24 -16.30
CA GLN A 234 -6.00 10.94 -15.94
C GLN A 234 -7.14 9.93 -15.77
N ASN A 235 -7.20 9.31 -14.61
CA ASN A 235 -8.34 8.47 -14.27
C ASN A 235 -9.49 9.35 -13.79
N VAL A 236 -10.69 8.96 -14.19
CA VAL A 236 -11.92 9.62 -13.71
C VAL A 236 -12.41 8.89 -12.47
N PHE A 237 -12.46 9.60 -11.36
CA PHE A 237 -13.04 9.10 -10.12
C PHE A 237 -14.39 9.77 -9.87
N PRO A 238 -15.36 9.07 -9.26
CA PRO A 238 -16.60 9.69 -8.84
C PRO A 238 -16.35 10.60 -7.64
N LEU A 239 -16.36 11.91 -7.87
CA LEU A 239 -16.03 12.92 -6.86
C LEU A 239 -17.28 13.55 -6.23
N VAL A 240 -17.15 13.92 -4.97
CA VAL A 240 -18.07 14.79 -4.25
C VAL A 240 -17.54 16.21 -4.35
N GLU A 241 -18.38 17.16 -4.71
CA GLU A 241 -18.02 18.56 -4.78
C GLU A 241 -17.63 19.10 -3.39
N MET A 242 -16.53 19.82 -3.34
CA MET A 242 -15.98 20.42 -2.12
C MET A 242 -15.86 21.93 -2.26
N PRO A 243 -16.20 22.71 -1.20
CA PRO A 243 -15.93 24.13 -1.17
C PRO A 243 -14.44 24.41 -1.10
N ARG A 244 -14.04 25.60 -1.48
CA ARG A 244 -12.68 26.10 -1.16
C ARG A 244 -12.60 26.45 0.32
N LEU A 245 -11.43 26.37 0.91
CA LEU A 245 -11.24 26.70 2.33
C LEU A 245 -11.67 28.14 2.66
N SER A 246 -11.44 29.08 1.76
CA SER A 246 -11.86 30.47 1.91
C SER A 246 -13.38 30.68 1.91
N GLU A 247 -14.15 29.73 1.42
CA GLU A 247 -15.61 29.76 1.33
C GLU A 247 -16.29 29.13 2.55
N ILE A 248 -15.53 28.50 3.45
CA ILE A 248 -16.07 27.79 4.61
C ILE A 248 -16.42 28.81 5.72
N PRO A 249 -17.69 28.93 6.09
CA PRO A 249 -18.09 29.82 7.19
C PRO A 249 -17.64 29.26 8.53
N LEU A 250 -16.91 30.04 9.31
CA LEU A 250 -16.44 29.67 10.64
C LEU A 250 -17.29 30.30 11.76
N ASP A 251 -18.07 31.33 11.45
CA ASP A 251 -18.96 32.01 12.39
C ASP A 251 -20.18 31.15 12.72
N GLY A 252 -20.70 31.29 13.94
CA GLY A 252 -21.90 30.57 14.40
C GLY A 252 -21.67 29.07 14.65
N LYS A 253 -20.41 28.65 14.74
CA LYS A 253 -20.00 27.26 15.02
C LYS A 253 -19.51 27.14 16.46
N GLU A 254 -20.40 27.41 17.42
CA GLU A 254 -20.10 27.41 18.86
C GLU A 254 -21.04 26.49 19.62
N VAL A 255 -20.54 25.90 20.69
CA VAL A 255 -21.33 25.02 21.58
C VAL A 255 -21.08 25.40 23.04
N GLY A 256 -22.14 25.63 23.80
CA GLY A 256 -22.05 25.90 25.24
C GLY A 256 -21.54 24.69 26.03
N ASP A 257 -20.91 24.94 27.18
CA ASP A 257 -20.22 23.89 27.95
C ASP A 257 -21.17 22.76 28.42
N GLU A 258 -22.36 23.08 28.89
CA GLU A 258 -23.31 22.07 29.38
C GLU A 258 -23.87 21.22 28.22
N ALA A 259 -24.22 21.86 27.10
CA ALA A 259 -24.68 21.17 25.91
C ALA A 259 -23.55 20.24 25.34
N TYR A 260 -22.31 20.74 25.32
CA TYR A 260 -21.16 19.95 24.90
C TYR A 260 -21.00 18.70 25.78
N LYS A 261 -20.98 18.84 27.09
CA LYS A 261 -20.78 17.70 28.01
C LYS A 261 -21.88 16.65 27.85
N ALA A 262 -23.12 17.08 27.73
CA ALA A 262 -24.27 16.19 27.58
C ALA A 262 -24.20 15.41 26.27
N GLU A 263 -24.01 16.09 25.16
CA GLU A 263 -23.95 15.47 23.83
C GLU A 263 -22.67 14.61 23.63
N LEU A 264 -21.54 15.05 24.17
CA LEU A 264 -20.29 14.26 24.13
C LEU A 264 -20.49 12.89 24.78
N LYS A 265 -21.10 12.88 25.98
CA LYS A 265 -21.38 11.64 26.70
C LYS A 265 -22.29 10.69 25.91
N GLU A 266 -23.33 11.22 25.29
CA GLU A 266 -24.27 10.45 24.48
C GLU A 266 -23.59 9.86 23.25
N LEU A 267 -22.83 10.69 22.48
CA LEU A 267 -22.14 10.27 21.28
C LEU A 267 -21.04 9.25 21.59
N GLN A 268 -20.29 9.43 22.66
CA GLN A 268 -19.26 8.48 23.08
C GLN A 268 -19.87 7.13 23.48
N ALA A 269 -20.97 7.12 24.20
CA ALA A 269 -21.70 5.88 24.54
C ALA A 269 -22.19 5.15 23.28
N LYS A 270 -22.73 5.89 22.31
CA LYS A 270 -23.19 5.32 21.04
C LYS A 270 -22.01 4.75 20.22
N LEU A 271 -20.91 5.48 20.11
CA LEU A 271 -19.71 5.01 19.42
C LEU A 271 -19.14 3.75 20.06
N GLY A 272 -19.08 3.66 21.38
CA GLY A 272 -18.65 2.47 22.10
C GLY A 272 -19.52 1.25 21.80
N SER A 273 -20.83 1.42 21.71
CA SER A 273 -21.77 0.37 21.30
C SER A 273 -21.53 -0.09 19.85
N LEU A 274 -21.33 0.87 18.95
CA LEU A 274 -21.03 0.57 17.55
C LEU A 274 -19.69 -0.14 17.38
N HIS A 275 -18.69 0.20 18.20
CA HIS A 275 -17.38 -0.46 18.18
C HIS A 275 -17.50 -1.96 18.45
N ASN A 276 -18.32 -2.36 19.42
CA ASN A 276 -18.62 -3.78 19.68
C ASN A 276 -19.25 -4.47 18.45
N ARG A 277 -20.12 -3.79 17.73
CA ARG A 277 -20.74 -4.33 16.52
C ARG A 277 -19.74 -4.46 15.38
N LEU A 278 -18.86 -3.47 15.18
CA LEU A 278 -17.77 -3.52 14.21
C LEU A 278 -16.87 -4.74 14.44
N TYR A 279 -16.47 -4.96 15.68
CA TYR A 279 -15.62 -6.09 16.06
C TYR A 279 -16.28 -7.42 15.71
N ARG A 280 -17.53 -7.62 16.08
CA ARG A 280 -18.28 -8.88 15.81
C ARG A 280 -18.55 -9.10 14.31
N LYS A 281 -18.85 -8.02 13.58
CA LYS A 281 -19.10 -8.09 12.13
C LYS A 281 -17.83 -8.00 11.29
N ARG A 282 -16.68 -7.84 11.92
CA ARG A 282 -15.36 -7.71 11.27
C ARG A 282 -15.31 -6.60 10.22
N VAL A 283 -15.90 -5.44 10.52
CA VAL A 283 -15.84 -4.26 9.67
C VAL A 283 -14.65 -3.39 10.07
N PRO A 284 -13.64 -3.17 9.21
CA PRO A 284 -12.52 -2.30 9.51
C PRO A 284 -12.92 -0.83 9.33
N VAL A 285 -12.33 0.04 10.15
CA VAL A 285 -12.54 1.49 10.07
C VAL A 285 -11.21 2.21 10.03
N ILE A 286 -11.08 3.17 9.13
CA ILE A 286 -9.90 4.02 8.98
C ILE A 286 -10.35 5.47 9.10
N ILE A 287 -9.86 6.16 10.13
CA ILE A 287 -10.14 7.57 10.38
C ILE A 287 -8.85 8.35 10.15
N THR A 288 -8.89 9.36 9.31
CA THR A 288 -7.74 10.20 8.99
C THR A 288 -7.95 11.64 9.39
N TYR A 289 -6.91 12.24 9.95
CA TYR A 289 -6.88 13.62 10.35
C TYR A 289 -5.78 14.39 9.63
N GLU A 290 -6.20 15.38 8.87
CA GLU A 290 -5.36 16.47 8.37
C GLU A 290 -5.93 17.80 8.84
N GLY A 291 -5.15 18.86 8.79
CA GLY A 291 -5.60 20.18 9.21
C GLY A 291 -4.44 21.13 9.45
N TRP A 292 -4.80 22.38 9.69
CA TRP A 292 -3.83 23.41 10.06
C TRP A 292 -3.12 23.05 11.38
N ASP A 293 -1.88 23.50 11.53
CA ASP A 293 -1.18 23.40 12.79
C ASP A 293 -1.96 24.17 13.87
N ALA A 294 -2.04 23.56 15.06
CA ALA A 294 -2.87 24.02 16.18
C ALA A 294 -4.41 24.03 15.95
N ALA A 295 -4.90 23.40 14.88
CA ALA A 295 -6.33 23.33 14.61
C ALA A 295 -7.11 22.45 15.62
N GLY A 296 -6.45 21.51 16.29
CA GLY A 296 -7.09 20.70 17.33
C GLY A 296 -7.24 19.22 16.98
N LYS A 297 -6.42 18.69 16.07
CA LYS A 297 -6.42 17.27 15.67
C LYS A 297 -6.29 16.34 16.88
N GLY A 298 -5.27 16.51 17.70
CA GLY A 298 -5.02 15.64 18.86
C GLY A 298 -6.16 15.61 19.88
N GLY A 299 -6.77 16.75 20.17
CA GLY A 299 -7.93 16.84 21.07
C GLY A 299 -9.17 16.17 20.49
N ASN A 300 -9.34 16.21 19.18
CA ASN A 300 -10.40 15.53 18.46
C ASN A 300 -10.22 14.01 18.52
N ILE A 301 -9.03 13.52 18.20
CA ILE A 301 -8.65 12.10 18.28
C ILE A 301 -8.89 11.56 19.67
N LYS A 302 -8.51 12.30 20.72
CA LYS A 302 -8.71 11.91 22.12
C LYS A 302 -10.18 11.63 22.45
N ARG A 303 -11.11 12.48 21.98
CA ARG A 303 -12.55 12.30 22.25
C ARG A 303 -13.13 11.08 21.55
N ILE A 304 -12.59 10.70 20.40
CA ILE A 304 -12.95 9.45 19.73
C ILE A 304 -12.40 8.25 20.49
N THR A 305 -11.13 8.25 20.84
CA THR A 305 -10.47 7.10 21.48
C THR A 305 -10.98 6.83 22.89
N GLU A 306 -11.43 7.85 23.63
CA GLU A 306 -12.05 7.69 24.94
C GLU A 306 -13.33 6.81 24.90
N ALA A 307 -13.98 6.72 23.75
CA ALA A 307 -15.19 5.90 23.54
C ALA A 307 -14.89 4.45 23.14
N LEU A 308 -13.64 4.11 22.84
CA LEU A 308 -13.25 2.85 22.22
C LEU A 308 -12.56 1.91 23.21
N ASP A 309 -12.72 0.61 23.01
CA ASP A 309 -11.92 -0.41 23.68
C ASP A 309 -10.46 -0.33 23.17
N PRO A 310 -9.46 -0.16 24.07
CA PRO A 310 -8.08 0.03 23.65
C PRO A 310 -7.47 -1.17 22.89
N ARG A 311 -8.08 -2.34 22.96
CA ARG A 311 -7.66 -3.52 22.20
C ARG A 311 -8.14 -3.52 20.75
N GLY A 312 -9.12 -2.68 20.44
CA GLY A 312 -9.77 -2.62 19.12
C GLY A 312 -9.41 -1.41 18.28
N PHE A 313 -8.49 -0.56 18.72
CA PHE A 313 -8.03 0.58 17.92
C PHE A 313 -6.53 0.82 18.09
N GLU A 314 -5.96 1.53 17.12
CA GLU A 314 -4.59 2.03 17.17
C GLU A 314 -4.53 3.43 16.58
N VAL A 315 -3.80 4.33 17.23
CA VAL A 315 -3.53 5.68 16.73
C VAL A 315 -2.11 5.70 16.16
N HIS A 316 -1.99 6.13 14.92
CA HIS A 316 -0.72 6.27 14.22
C HIS A 316 -0.37 7.75 14.06
N PRO A 317 0.50 8.32 14.90
CA PRO A 317 1.07 9.64 14.68
C PRO A 317 2.11 9.53 13.56
N ILE A 318 1.89 10.25 12.46
CA ILE A 318 2.75 10.21 11.29
C ILE A 318 3.69 11.41 11.31
N ALA A 319 4.95 11.14 11.57
CA ALA A 319 6.05 12.10 11.50
C ALA A 319 6.79 12.01 10.16
N SER A 320 7.89 12.74 10.02
CA SER A 320 8.82 12.57 8.89
C SER A 320 9.20 11.10 8.73
N PRO A 321 9.27 10.59 7.50
CA PRO A 321 9.57 9.18 7.28
C PRO A 321 10.99 8.84 7.74
N GLU A 322 11.12 7.68 8.37
CA GLU A 322 12.41 7.09 8.72
C GLU A 322 13.21 6.69 7.46
N PRO A 323 14.54 6.53 7.53
CA PRO A 323 15.34 6.20 6.36
C PRO A 323 14.85 4.97 5.57
N HIS A 324 14.43 3.92 6.26
CA HIS A 324 13.89 2.70 5.65
C HIS A 324 12.51 2.90 5.01
N GLU A 325 11.72 3.87 5.50
CA GLU A 325 10.45 4.28 4.91
C GLU A 325 10.67 5.15 3.65
N LYS A 326 11.63 6.10 3.71
CA LYS A 326 12.03 6.91 2.55
C LYS A 326 12.58 6.09 1.39
N ALA A 327 13.24 4.98 1.70
CA ALA A 327 13.81 4.08 0.70
C ALA A 327 12.76 3.23 -0.03
N ARG A 328 11.48 3.31 0.36
CA ARG A 328 10.36 2.57 -0.24
C ARG A 328 9.31 3.51 -0.82
N HIS A 329 8.38 2.94 -1.56
CA HIS A 329 7.17 3.63 -2.01
C HIS A 329 6.50 4.37 -0.85
N TYR A 330 6.08 5.63 -1.04
CA TYR A 330 5.55 6.46 0.06
C TYR A 330 4.31 5.87 0.76
N LEU A 331 3.52 5.04 0.07
CA LEU A 331 2.37 4.34 0.66
C LEU A 331 2.76 3.13 1.51
N TRP A 332 3.99 2.63 1.43
CA TRP A 332 4.42 1.45 2.17
C TRP A 332 4.23 1.60 3.68
N ARG A 333 4.60 2.72 4.24
CA ARG A 333 4.47 2.99 5.68
C ARG A 333 3.01 3.01 6.16
N PHE A 334 2.07 3.28 5.27
CA PHE A 334 0.64 3.26 5.56
C PHE A 334 0.04 1.86 5.37
N TRP A 335 0.45 1.15 4.32
CA TRP A 335 0.09 -0.25 4.15
C TRP A 335 0.45 -1.10 5.36
N THR A 336 1.64 -0.92 5.92
CA THR A 336 2.12 -1.66 7.09
C THR A 336 1.39 -1.32 8.37
N ARG A 337 0.63 -0.22 8.42
CA ARG A 337 -0.15 0.25 9.57
C ARG A 337 -1.66 0.06 9.40
N LEU A 338 -2.11 -0.60 8.36
CA LEU A 338 -3.54 -0.87 8.17
C LEU A 338 -4.09 -1.78 9.26
N PRO A 339 -5.33 -1.54 9.71
CA PRO A 339 -5.97 -2.38 10.72
C PRO A 339 -6.34 -3.73 10.12
N LYS A 340 -6.49 -4.73 10.96
CA LYS A 340 -7.25 -5.92 10.60
C LYS A 340 -8.74 -5.64 10.68
N ASP A 341 -9.54 -6.44 10.01
CA ASP A 341 -10.99 -6.29 10.03
C ASP A 341 -11.55 -6.30 11.47
N GLY A 342 -12.59 -5.52 11.72
CA GLY A 342 -13.16 -5.33 13.05
C GLY A 342 -12.38 -4.38 13.97
N HIS A 343 -11.29 -3.78 13.50
CA HIS A 343 -10.45 -2.83 14.24
C HIS A 343 -10.51 -1.45 13.60
N ILE A 344 -10.10 -0.43 14.37
CA ILE A 344 -10.07 0.98 13.96
C ILE A 344 -8.62 1.46 13.94
N ALA A 345 -8.18 1.99 12.81
CA ALA A 345 -6.93 2.75 12.71
C ALA A 345 -7.24 4.24 12.61
N ILE A 346 -6.56 5.05 13.40
CA ILE A 346 -6.67 6.51 13.38
C ILE A 346 -5.30 7.07 13.00
N PHE A 347 -5.24 7.80 11.89
CA PHE A 347 -4.01 8.42 11.41
C PHE A 347 -4.02 9.92 11.74
N ASP A 348 -3.06 10.35 12.55
CA ASP A 348 -2.77 11.77 12.78
C ASP A 348 -1.68 12.20 11.80
N ARG A 349 -2.06 12.93 10.78
CA ARG A 349 -1.41 13.08 9.48
C ARG A 349 -1.41 11.77 8.68
N THR A 350 -1.28 11.88 7.36
CA THR A 350 -1.61 10.76 6.48
C THR A 350 -0.73 10.74 5.23
N TRP A 351 -1.09 9.85 4.29
CA TRP A 351 -0.54 9.80 2.92
C TRP A 351 -0.76 11.08 2.11
N TYR A 352 -1.66 11.95 2.53
CA TYR A 352 -1.87 13.26 1.90
C TYR A 352 -0.71 14.23 2.09
N GLY A 353 0.22 13.95 3.00
CA GLY A 353 1.49 14.67 3.09
C GLY A 353 2.23 14.77 1.77
N ARG A 354 2.06 13.77 0.88
CA ARG A 354 2.65 13.75 -0.47
C ARG A 354 2.24 14.96 -1.32
N VAL A 355 0.99 15.39 -1.21
CA VAL A 355 0.42 16.51 -1.98
C VAL A 355 0.38 17.83 -1.21
N MET A 356 0.83 17.84 0.01
CA MET A 356 0.93 19.03 0.89
C MET A 356 2.38 19.32 1.25
N VAL A 357 2.86 18.84 2.39
CA VAL A 357 4.20 19.17 2.90
C VAL A 357 5.32 18.72 1.96
N GLU A 358 5.24 17.51 1.42
CA GLU A 358 6.29 17.01 0.51
C GLU A 358 6.32 17.80 -0.81
N ARG A 359 5.14 18.20 -1.32
CA ARG A 359 5.01 19.08 -2.48
C ARG A 359 5.64 20.45 -2.22
N LEU A 360 5.27 21.10 -1.11
CA LEU A 360 5.67 22.48 -0.82
C LEU A 360 7.12 22.60 -0.36
N GLU A 361 7.64 21.60 0.33
CA GLU A 361 9.03 21.56 0.77
C GLU A 361 9.99 20.94 -0.28
N GLY A 362 9.47 20.45 -1.39
CA GLY A 362 10.29 19.85 -2.44
C GLY A 362 10.90 18.51 -2.05
N PHE A 363 10.26 17.76 -1.16
CA PHE A 363 10.72 16.43 -0.73
C PHE A 363 10.40 15.32 -1.75
N CYS A 364 9.59 15.62 -2.73
CA CYS A 364 9.33 14.78 -3.90
C CYS A 364 9.28 15.65 -5.16
N SER A 365 9.41 15.02 -6.33
CA SER A 365 9.34 15.74 -7.62
C SER A 365 7.92 16.21 -7.92
N GLU A 366 7.79 17.17 -8.85
CA GLU A 366 6.48 17.60 -9.35
C GLU A 366 5.70 16.45 -9.98
N ASN A 367 6.39 15.59 -10.73
CA ASN A 367 5.78 14.40 -11.31
C ASN A 367 5.23 13.46 -10.23
N ASP A 368 5.94 13.29 -9.12
CA ASP A 368 5.52 12.43 -8.01
C ASP A 368 4.23 12.93 -7.34
N TRP A 369 4.16 14.20 -6.95
CA TRP A 369 2.95 14.67 -6.27
C TRP A 369 1.76 14.85 -7.23
N ARG A 370 2.00 15.11 -8.52
CA ARG A 370 0.92 15.12 -9.52
C ARG A 370 0.31 13.74 -9.74
N ARG A 371 1.13 12.67 -9.72
CA ARG A 371 0.63 11.28 -9.77
C ARG A 371 -0.10 10.88 -8.49
N ALA A 372 0.31 11.42 -7.35
CA ALA A 372 -0.18 10.99 -6.04
C ALA A 372 -1.69 11.13 -5.88
N TYR A 373 -2.35 12.11 -6.48
CA TYR A 373 -3.82 12.21 -6.42
C TYR A 373 -4.51 10.95 -6.92
N ASN A 374 -4.07 10.44 -8.05
CA ASN A 374 -4.59 9.21 -8.64
C ASN A 374 -4.23 7.98 -7.78
N GLU A 375 -2.97 7.87 -7.37
CA GLU A 375 -2.48 6.75 -6.56
C GLU A 375 -3.20 6.68 -5.21
N ILE A 376 -3.46 7.81 -4.57
CA ILE A 376 -4.20 7.90 -3.30
C ILE A 376 -5.67 7.49 -3.49
N ASN A 377 -6.33 7.99 -4.53
CA ASN A 377 -7.70 7.61 -4.81
C ASN A 377 -7.84 6.10 -5.08
N GLU A 378 -6.86 5.50 -5.76
CA GLU A 378 -6.80 4.06 -5.98
C GLU A 378 -6.53 3.29 -4.68
N PHE A 379 -5.64 3.79 -3.83
CA PHE A 379 -5.36 3.22 -2.52
C PHE A 379 -6.61 3.19 -1.63
N GLU A 380 -7.31 4.30 -1.55
CA GLU A 380 -8.55 4.40 -0.79
C GLU A 380 -9.67 3.53 -1.41
N LYS A 381 -9.72 3.42 -2.74
CA LYS A 381 -10.63 2.50 -3.43
C LYS A 381 -10.36 1.04 -3.05
N GLU A 382 -9.10 0.65 -3.00
CA GLU A 382 -8.68 -0.68 -2.56
C GLU A 382 -9.16 -0.98 -1.14
N LEU A 383 -8.99 -0.03 -0.23
CA LEU A 383 -9.46 -0.15 1.14
C LEU A 383 -10.99 -0.20 1.24
N SER A 384 -11.68 0.62 0.45
CA SER A 384 -13.15 0.61 0.38
C SER A 384 -13.69 -0.71 -0.17
N ASP A 385 -13.07 -1.23 -1.22
CA ASP A 385 -13.44 -2.53 -1.82
C ASP A 385 -13.17 -3.71 -0.88
N TRP A 386 -12.19 -3.60 -0.01
CA TRP A 386 -11.95 -4.55 1.08
C TRP A 386 -13.07 -4.53 2.15
N GLY A 387 -13.85 -3.46 2.21
CA GLY A 387 -14.94 -3.26 3.16
C GLY A 387 -14.63 -2.25 4.27
N ALA A 388 -13.54 -1.49 4.15
CA ALA A 388 -13.21 -0.46 5.12
C ALA A 388 -14.15 0.72 5.04
N VAL A 389 -14.59 1.19 6.22
CA VAL A 389 -15.19 2.52 6.39
C VAL A 389 -14.06 3.53 6.45
N ILE A 390 -14.02 4.48 5.53
CA ILE A 390 -12.98 5.50 5.46
C ILE A 390 -13.60 6.85 5.79
N VAL A 391 -13.14 7.49 6.87
CA VAL A 391 -13.58 8.81 7.29
C VAL A 391 -12.40 9.76 7.27
N LYS A 392 -12.45 10.78 6.41
CA LYS A 392 -11.37 11.75 6.24
C LYS A 392 -11.78 13.11 6.77
N PHE A 393 -11.00 13.65 7.70
CA PHE A 393 -11.21 14.96 8.29
C PHE A 393 -10.14 15.96 7.91
N TRP A 394 -10.58 17.14 7.45
CA TRP A 394 -9.79 18.36 7.43
C TRP A 394 -10.21 19.24 8.57
N VAL A 395 -9.34 19.49 9.54
CA VAL A 395 -9.60 20.34 10.70
C VAL A 395 -9.23 21.78 10.34
N HIS A 396 -10.25 22.64 10.24
CA HIS A 396 -10.16 23.98 9.66
C HIS A 396 -10.27 25.07 10.70
N ILE A 397 -9.37 26.04 10.64
CA ILE A 397 -9.37 27.30 11.39
C ILE A 397 -8.91 28.41 10.47
N ASP A 398 -9.18 29.67 10.84
CA ASP A 398 -8.60 30.81 10.19
C ASP A 398 -7.18 31.11 10.71
N LYS A 399 -6.47 32.00 9.98
CA LYS A 399 -5.09 32.36 10.26
C LYS A 399 -4.93 33.08 11.61
N ASP A 400 -5.92 33.90 12.01
CA ASP A 400 -5.88 34.64 13.26
C ASP A 400 -6.09 33.71 14.46
N THR A 401 -7.00 32.75 14.37
CA THR A 401 -7.18 31.70 15.39
C THR A 401 -5.90 30.88 15.56
N GLN A 402 -5.21 30.54 14.47
CA GLN A 402 -3.94 29.84 14.56
C GLN A 402 -2.89 30.67 15.32
N LEU A 403 -2.75 31.96 15.00
CA LEU A 403 -1.81 32.84 15.67
C LEU A 403 -2.08 32.96 17.16
N ALA A 404 -3.34 33.13 17.54
CA ALA A 404 -3.76 33.17 18.94
C ALA A 404 -3.38 31.89 19.70
N ARG A 405 -3.57 30.74 19.06
CA ARG A 405 -3.18 29.42 19.62
C ARG A 405 -1.68 29.21 19.69
N PHE A 406 -0.93 29.68 18.72
CA PHE A 406 0.55 29.66 18.75
C PHE A 406 1.08 30.50 19.91
N ASN A 407 0.55 31.70 20.08
CA ASN A 407 0.93 32.58 21.19
C ASN A 407 0.56 31.98 22.56
N ASP A 408 -0.60 31.37 22.70
CA ASP A 408 -0.99 30.65 23.93
C ASP A 408 -0.01 29.48 24.23
N ARG A 409 0.36 28.71 23.23
CA ARG A 409 1.34 27.63 23.38
C ARG A 409 2.71 28.13 23.79
N GLN A 410 3.16 29.24 23.21
CA GLN A 410 4.48 29.81 23.46
C GLN A 410 4.58 30.43 24.87
N SER A 411 3.50 31.03 25.35
CA SER A 411 3.43 31.67 26.66
C SER A 411 3.10 30.73 27.83
N ASN A 412 2.56 29.55 27.54
CA ASN A 412 2.17 28.58 28.56
C ASN A 412 3.25 27.48 28.70
N PRO A 413 3.96 27.38 29.83
CA PRO A 413 5.01 26.39 30.04
C PRO A 413 4.58 24.94 29.84
N GLU A 414 3.33 24.61 30.12
CA GLU A 414 2.79 23.26 29.93
C GLU A 414 2.52 22.91 28.46
N LYS A 415 2.49 23.91 27.57
CA LYS A 415 2.16 23.77 26.16
C LYS A 415 3.32 24.08 25.21
N GLN A 416 4.43 24.63 25.71
CA GLN A 416 5.58 25.05 24.90
C GLN A 416 6.15 23.92 24.05
N TRP A 417 6.11 22.69 24.53
CA TRP A 417 6.56 21.51 23.79
C TRP A 417 5.73 21.19 22.53
N LYS A 418 4.54 21.80 22.39
CA LYS A 418 3.62 21.63 21.26
C LYS A 418 3.86 22.59 20.11
N ILE A 419 4.78 23.53 20.25
CA ILE A 419 5.11 24.50 19.22
C ILE A 419 6.58 24.38 18.83
N THR A 420 6.83 24.39 17.54
CA THR A 420 8.16 24.24 16.95
C THR A 420 8.40 25.32 15.90
N ASP A 421 9.66 25.47 15.48
CA ASP A 421 10.01 26.38 14.37
C ASP A 421 9.34 25.95 13.05
N GLU A 422 9.02 24.66 12.90
CA GLU A 422 8.30 24.14 11.75
C GLU A 422 6.88 24.73 11.66
N ASP A 423 6.18 24.85 12.79
CA ASP A 423 4.84 25.44 12.84
C ASP A 423 4.85 26.89 12.31
N TRP A 424 5.85 27.66 12.69
CA TRP A 424 6.01 29.04 12.23
C TRP A 424 6.36 29.12 10.74
N ARG A 425 7.24 28.25 10.26
CA ARG A 425 7.56 28.17 8.81
C ARG A 425 6.34 27.78 7.98
N ASN A 426 5.54 26.83 8.44
CA ASN A 426 4.32 26.42 7.78
C ASN A 426 3.31 27.58 7.71
N ARG A 427 3.20 28.37 8.79
CA ARG A 427 2.34 29.56 8.82
C ARG A 427 2.76 30.62 7.80
N GLU A 428 4.05 30.82 7.58
CA GLU A 428 4.56 31.75 6.56
C GLU A 428 4.12 31.34 5.14
N LYS A 429 3.92 30.04 4.91
CA LYS A 429 3.46 29.47 3.65
C LYS A 429 1.94 29.23 3.60
N TRP A 430 1.18 29.90 4.44
CA TRP A 430 -0.28 29.68 4.55
C TRP A 430 -1.00 29.66 3.21
N ASP A 431 -0.78 30.65 2.35
CA ASP A 431 -1.47 30.77 1.07
C ASP A 431 -1.11 29.62 0.12
N GLN A 432 0.13 29.14 0.17
CA GLN A 432 0.57 27.99 -0.61
C GLN A 432 -0.07 26.70 -0.10
N TYR A 433 -0.15 26.53 1.22
CA TYR A 433 -0.86 25.38 1.82
C TYR A 433 -2.35 25.42 1.50
N GLU A 434 -2.99 26.57 1.58
CA GLU A 434 -4.40 26.72 1.23
C GLU A 434 -4.68 26.29 -0.21
N THR A 435 -3.85 26.70 -1.16
CA THR A 435 -3.95 26.30 -2.56
C THR A 435 -3.77 24.78 -2.71
N ALA A 436 -2.77 24.21 -2.06
CA ALA A 436 -2.52 22.77 -2.11
C ALA A 436 -3.66 21.94 -1.48
N VAL A 437 -4.22 22.42 -0.37
CA VAL A 437 -5.35 21.76 0.31
C VAL A 437 -6.62 21.85 -0.52
N ASP A 438 -6.93 23.01 -1.12
CA ASP A 438 -8.08 23.16 -2.01
C ASP A 438 -7.99 22.17 -3.18
N GLU A 439 -6.83 22.03 -3.80
CA GLU A 439 -6.61 21.07 -4.88
C GLU A 439 -6.78 19.63 -4.38
N MET A 440 -6.23 19.30 -3.22
CA MET A 440 -6.37 17.99 -2.58
C MET A 440 -7.85 17.64 -2.32
N LEU A 441 -8.58 18.54 -1.70
CA LEU A 441 -10.00 18.32 -1.39
C LEU A 441 -10.83 18.08 -2.65
N GLN A 442 -10.59 18.87 -3.70
CA GLN A 442 -11.34 18.77 -4.95
C GLN A 442 -11.01 17.51 -5.75
N LYS A 443 -9.74 17.06 -5.74
CA LYS A 443 -9.29 15.91 -6.53
C LYS A 443 -9.43 14.57 -5.83
N THR A 444 -9.61 14.56 -4.51
CA THR A 444 -9.59 13.31 -3.71
C THR A 444 -10.81 13.09 -2.83
N SER A 445 -11.82 13.98 -2.88
CA SER A 445 -13.10 13.72 -2.20
C SER A 445 -13.97 12.79 -3.05
N THR A 446 -13.67 11.50 -3.00
CA THR A 446 -14.42 10.49 -3.76
C THR A 446 -15.70 10.09 -3.05
N VAL A 447 -16.68 9.54 -3.78
CA VAL A 447 -17.95 9.07 -3.19
C VAL A 447 -17.75 7.92 -2.19
N TYR A 448 -16.66 7.14 -2.32
CA TYR A 448 -16.33 6.05 -1.40
C TYR A 448 -15.44 6.47 -0.22
N ALA A 449 -14.81 7.66 -0.30
CA ALA A 449 -14.01 8.24 0.77
C ALA A 449 -14.05 9.78 0.69
N PRO A 450 -15.19 10.41 0.99
CA PRO A 450 -15.33 11.86 0.93
C PRO A 450 -14.58 12.55 2.07
N TRP A 451 -14.12 13.78 1.82
CA TRP A 451 -13.59 14.66 2.84
C TRP A 451 -14.72 15.29 3.65
N HIS A 452 -14.50 15.41 4.96
CA HIS A 452 -15.34 16.14 5.88
C HIS A 452 -14.56 17.29 6.51
N ILE A 453 -15.11 18.50 6.40
CA ILE A 453 -14.51 19.69 7.02
C ILE A 453 -15.00 19.80 8.46
N LEU A 454 -14.06 19.94 9.39
CA LEU A 454 -14.36 20.23 10.80
C LEU A 454 -13.99 21.68 11.09
N GLU A 455 -14.96 22.54 11.19
CA GLU A 455 -14.79 23.92 11.63
C GLU A 455 -14.39 23.92 13.12
N SER A 456 -13.17 24.36 13.42
CA SER A 456 -12.53 24.14 14.72
C SER A 456 -12.08 25.42 15.43
N VAL A 457 -12.67 26.54 15.10
CA VAL A 457 -12.51 27.78 15.89
C VAL A 457 -13.04 27.53 17.31
N ASP A 458 -14.21 26.94 17.45
CA ASP A 458 -14.63 26.25 18.68
C ASP A 458 -14.27 24.75 18.60
N LYS A 459 -13.30 24.32 19.37
CA LYS A 459 -12.88 22.92 19.43
C LYS A 459 -14.01 21.97 19.85
N LYS A 460 -14.93 22.42 20.70
CA LYS A 460 -16.09 21.63 21.17
C LYS A 460 -17.02 21.29 20.01
N TYR A 461 -17.30 22.27 19.17
CA TYR A 461 -18.10 22.07 17.96
C TYR A 461 -17.47 21.03 17.03
N ALA A 462 -16.18 21.17 16.74
CA ALA A 462 -15.45 20.25 15.86
C ALA A 462 -15.45 18.80 16.39
N ARG A 463 -15.26 18.63 17.69
CA ARG A 463 -15.26 17.31 18.36
C ARG A 463 -16.62 16.60 18.25
N LEU A 464 -17.71 17.32 18.49
CA LEU A 464 -19.06 16.77 18.36
C LEU A 464 -19.38 16.43 16.90
N LYS A 465 -19.02 17.32 15.97
CA LYS A 465 -19.21 17.08 14.53
C LYS A 465 -18.48 15.83 14.07
N ALA A 466 -17.21 15.67 14.48
CA ALA A 466 -16.43 14.49 14.13
C ALA A 466 -17.06 13.18 14.64
N LEU A 467 -17.50 13.17 15.90
CA LEU A 467 -18.18 11.99 16.48
C LEU A 467 -19.47 11.65 15.74
N ARG A 468 -20.28 12.65 15.40
CA ARG A 468 -21.52 12.44 14.61
C ARG A 468 -21.23 11.81 13.26
N ILE A 469 -20.21 12.33 12.54
CA ILE A 469 -19.82 11.81 11.22
C ILE A 469 -19.31 10.38 11.32
N VAL A 470 -18.41 10.09 12.27
CA VAL A 470 -17.89 8.72 12.48
C VAL A 470 -19.03 7.75 12.78
N ILE A 471 -19.95 8.12 13.67
CA ILE A 471 -21.12 7.30 14.02
C ILE A 471 -21.99 7.06 12.79
N GLU A 472 -22.30 8.09 12.03
CA GLU A 472 -23.14 8.01 10.83
C GLU A 472 -22.53 7.06 9.78
N GLU A 473 -21.23 7.21 9.48
CA GLU A 473 -20.55 6.38 8.50
C GLU A 473 -20.47 4.90 8.95
N ILE A 474 -20.22 4.66 10.23
CA ILE A 474 -20.24 3.31 10.79
C ILE A 474 -21.65 2.71 10.72
N GLU A 475 -22.68 3.46 11.06
CA GLU A 475 -24.08 3.00 10.98
C GLU A 475 -24.48 2.62 9.56
N LYS A 476 -24.05 3.40 8.55
CA LYS A 476 -24.28 3.08 7.14
C LYS A 476 -23.67 1.73 6.76
N ALA A 477 -22.45 1.46 7.21
CA ALA A 477 -21.74 0.23 6.92
C ALA A 477 -22.27 -1.00 7.67
N LEU A 478 -22.98 -0.79 8.80
CA LEU A 478 -23.52 -1.87 9.63
C LEU A 478 -24.99 -2.23 9.29
N LYS A 479 -25.62 -1.48 8.41
CA LYS A 479 -26.96 -1.80 7.86
C LYS A 479 -26.86 -2.98 6.90
#